data_91818bf6aa7eb5eba89c7480921eb289
#
_entry.id   91818bf6aa7eb5eba89c7480921eb289
#
_cell.length_a   1.000
_cell.length_b   1.000
_cell.length_c   1.000
_cell.angle_alpha   90.00
_cell.angle_beta   90.00
_cell.angle_gamma   90.00
#
_symmetry.space_group_name_H-M   'P 1'
#
loop_
_entity.id
_entity.type
_entity.pdbx_description
1 polymer ?
#
loop_
_entity_poly.entity_id
_entity_poly.type
_entity_poly.pdbx_seq_one_letter_code
_entity_poly.pdbx_strand_id
1 'polypeptide(L)'
;VTTSLSGWGNYPVLDCPQFFQRQVDSIRSLLLDQQSSSLIARGLGRSYGDSSINVDGVLNQTSRNRFLSFDSEIGLLHCEAGVSLDEVVQTVLPQGWFLPTTPGTKFVTIGGAIAADVHGKNHHRDGTWGQHVRRFSLMLADGSILECSPTQHSDVFWGTVGGMGLTGIILEATIQLMNVPSSYVDVNQRRASNLSEVFDLFMETDQQYKYSVAWIDCLSQGSRLGRSVLLLGNDAPAELVQASRRRQPFSLPTKRCKSIPFQFPGLAMNRLAIKIFNGLYYRRHGDKNMLVDFDSYFY
;
A
#
# COMPACT_ATOMS: atom_id res chain seq x y z
N VAL A 1 -17.19 21.10 5.39
CA VAL A 1 -16.48 21.34 6.67
C VAL A 1 -15.02 21.62 6.39
N THR A 2 -14.48 22.73 6.89
CA THR A 2 -13.04 23.05 6.76
C THR A 2 -12.28 22.42 7.90
N THR A 3 -11.17 21.74 7.57
CA THR A 3 -10.29 21.08 8.56
C THR A 3 -8.85 21.19 8.12
N SER A 4 -7.92 21.18 9.09
CA SER A 4 -6.49 21.12 8.82
C SER A 4 -6.12 19.72 8.34
N LEU A 5 -5.59 19.62 7.13
CA LEU A 5 -5.18 18.37 6.48
C LEU A 5 -3.69 18.36 6.16
N SER A 6 -3.11 17.16 6.19
CA SER A 6 -1.75 16.89 5.72
C SER A 6 -1.69 15.53 5.04
N GLY A 7 -0.59 15.26 4.33
CA GLY A 7 -0.22 13.92 3.90
C GLY A 7 0.46 13.11 5.02
N TRP A 8 1.05 11.97 4.67
CA TRP A 8 1.73 11.06 5.61
C TRP A 8 2.85 11.74 6.41
N GLY A 9 3.60 12.65 5.79
CA GLY A 9 4.73 13.36 6.43
C GLY A 9 4.32 14.48 7.39
N ASN A 10 3.02 14.74 7.58
CA ASN A 10 2.48 15.84 8.38
C ASN A 10 2.98 17.24 7.95
N TYR A 11 3.39 17.38 6.69
CA TYR A 11 3.81 18.64 6.08
C TYR A 11 3.59 18.58 4.55
N PRO A 12 3.04 19.64 3.92
CA PRO A 12 2.44 20.81 4.55
C PRO A 12 1.15 20.47 5.30
N VAL A 13 0.71 21.39 6.18
CA VAL A 13 -0.61 21.35 6.81
C VAL A 13 -1.41 22.52 6.26
N LEU A 14 -2.55 22.23 5.64
CA LEU A 14 -3.41 23.24 4.99
C LEU A 14 -4.83 23.13 5.51
N ASP A 15 -5.51 24.25 5.68
CA ASP A 15 -6.93 24.30 5.97
C ASP A 15 -7.72 24.11 4.67
N CYS A 16 -8.39 22.98 4.53
CA CYS A 16 -9.08 22.57 3.33
C CYS A 16 -10.56 22.37 3.59
N PRO A 17 -11.46 22.90 2.71
CA PRO A 17 -12.86 22.48 2.67
C PRO A 17 -12.93 20.98 2.32
N GLN A 18 -13.62 20.17 3.12
CA GLN A 18 -13.85 18.77 2.83
C GLN A 18 -15.30 18.49 2.46
N PHE A 19 -15.46 17.68 1.41
CA PHE A 19 -16.73 17.21 0.88
C PHE A 19 -16.79 15.68 0.99
N PHE A 20 -17.92 15.15 1.49
CA PHE A 20 -18.15 13.71 1.70
C PHE A 20 -19.38 13.30 0.89
N GLN A 21 -19.20 13.07 -0.41
CA GLN A 21 -20.28 12.71 -1.31
C GLN A 21 -20.29 11.19 -1.57
N ARG A 22 -21.45 10.55 -1.35
CA ARG A 22 -21.64 9.11 -1.62
C ARG A 22 -22.22 8.86 -3.00
N GLN A 23 -23.12 9.73 -3.45
CA GLN A 23 -23.81 9.58 -4.73
C GLN A 23 -22.97 10.18 -5.85
N VAL A 24 -22.89 9.48 -6.99
CA VAL A 24 -22.16 9.93 -8.18
C VAL A 24 -22.68 11.28 -8.68
N ASP A 25 -24.01 11.46 -8.71
CA ASP A 25 -24.61 12.73 -9.14
C ASP A 25 -24.28 13.88 -8.19
N SER A 26 -24.13 13.62 -6.89
CA SER A 26 -23.71 14.65 -5.94
C SER A 26 -22.24 15.04 -6.13
N ILE A 27 -21.36 14.10 -6.53
CA ILE A 27 -19.97 14.40 -6.92
C ILE A 27 -19.96 15.23 -8.19
N ARG A 28 -20.77 14.83 -9.19
CA ARG A 28 -20.89 15.60 -10.46
C ARG A 28 -21.37 17.02 -10.21
N SER A 29 -22.41 17.19 -9.38
CA SER A 29 -22.92 18.52 -9.02
C SER A 29 -21.85 19.36 -8.31
N LEU A 30 -21.06 18.76 -7.40
CA LEU A 30 -19.97 19.44 -6.71
C LEU A 30 -18.87 19.89 -7.68
N LEU A 31 -18.52 19.09 -8.70
CA LEU A 31 -17.55 19.44 -9.73
C LEU A 31 -18.02 20.57 -10.64
N LEU A 32 -19.31 20.56 -10.99
CA LEU A 32 -19.91 21.55 -11.89
C LEU A 32 -20.33 22.82 -11.16
N ASP A 33 -20.43 22.81 -9.85
CA ASP A 33 -20.71 23.98 -9.05
C ASP A 33 -19.45 24.86 -8.98
N GLN A 34 -19.51 26.01 -9.65
CA GLN A 34 -18.38 26.96 -9.79
C GLN A 34 -17.91 27.61 -8.47
N GLN A 35 -18.42 27.19 -7.32
CA GLN A 35 -18.00 27.71 -6.03
C GLN A 35 -16.61 27.20 -5.59
N SER A 36 -16.13 26.07 -6.13
CA SER A 36 -14.75 25.60 -5.94
C SER A 36 -13.95 25.76 -7.22
N SER A 37 -12.83 26.48 -7.17
CA SER A 37 -11.97 26.71 -8.33
C SER A 37 -11.20 25.44 -8.73
N SER A 38 -10.96 24.51 -7.79
CA SER A 38 -10.34 23.20 -8.03
C SER A 38 -10.67 22.19 -6.93
N LEU A 39 -10.66 20.90 -7.26
CA LEU A 39 -10.99 19.81 -6.35
C LEU A 39 -10.00 18.66 -6.51
N ILE A 40 -9.52 18.09 -5.41
CA ILE A 40 -8.70 16.88 -5.40
C ILE A 40 -9.41 15.74 -4.66
N ALA A 41 -9.34 14.53 -5.20
CA ALA A 41 -9.80 13.33 -4.50
C ALA A 41 -8.81 12.92 -3.41
N ARG A 42 -9.32 12.53 -2.22
CA ARG A 42 -8.52 12.06 -1.09
C ARG A 42 -9.08 10.76 -0.55
N GLY A 43 -8.21 9.76 -0.40
CA GLY A 43 -8.47 8.55 0.39
C GLY A 43 -8.08 8.74 1.86
N LEU A 44 -7.29 7.82 2.39
CA LEU A 44 -6.85 7.83 3.79
C LEU A 44 -5.61 8.75 4.07
N GLY A 45 -5.20 9.56 3.08
CA GLY A 45 -4.15 10.57 3.26
C GLY A 45 -2.76 9.98 3.51
N ARG A 46 -2.40 8.89 2.84
CA ARG A 46 -1.10 8.23 2.97
C ARG A 46 -0.08 8.64 1.91
N SER A 47 -0.42 9.59 1.04
CA SER A 47 0.52 10.24 0.12
C SER A 47 1.50 11.14 0.86
N TYR A 48 2.69 11.31 0.31
CA TYR A 48 3.65 12.32 0.77
C TYR A 48 3.30 13.69 0.20
N GLY A 49 3.79 14.75 0.84
CA GLY A 49 3.58 16.13 0.41
C GLY A 49 2.11 16.53 0.38
N ASP A 50 1.73 17.25 -0.65
CA ASP A 50 0.43 17.89 -0.85
C ASP A 50 -0.48 17.18 -1.87
N SER A 51 -0.10 16.05 -2.41
CA SER A 51 -0.79 15.36 -3.53
C SER A 51 -2.29 15.10 -3.27
N SER A 52 -2.73 15.02 -2.03
CA SER A 52 -4.13 14.74 -1.67
C SER A 52 -4.79 15.84 -0.83
N ILE A 53 -4.25 17.05 -0.87
CA ILE A 53 -4.79 18.24 -0.18
C ILE A 53 -4.88 19.41 -1.15
N ASN A 54 -5.93 20.24 -0.98
CA ASN A 54 -6.16 21.41 -1.82
C ASN A 54 -6.97 22.45 -1.02
N VAL A 55 -6.48 23.67 -0.98
CA VAL A 55 -7.13 24.79 -0.25
C VAL A 55 -8.52 25.16 -0.81
N ASP A 56 -8.76 24.85 -2.09
CA ASP A 56 -10.05 25.12 -2.73
C ASP A 56 -11.08 24.02 -2.44
N GLY A 57 -10.62 22.75 -2.32
CA GLY A 57 -11.54 21.66 -2.02
C GLY A 57 -10.90 20.27 -2.04
N VAL A 58 -11.34 19.44 -1.11
CA VAL A 58 -10.95 18.03 -1.00
C VAL A 58 -12.19 17.16 -1.01
N LEU A 59 -12.34 16.29 -2.00
CA LEU A 59 -13.36 15.26 -2.02
C LEU A 59 -12.85 14.02 -1.27
N ASN A 60 -13.35 13.81 -0.08
CA ASN A 60 -13.00 12.64 0.73
C ASN A 60 -13.77 11.41 0.25
N GLN A 61 -13.06 10.44 -0.32
CA GLN A 61 -13.61 9.23 -0.92
C GLN A 61 -13.87 8.10 0.10
N THR A 62 -13.45 8.24 1.36
CA THR A 62 -13.59 7.16 2.35
C THR A 62 -15.03 6.79 2.67
N SER A 63 -16.00 7.65 2.32
CA SER A 63 -17.44 7.36 2.43
C SER A 63 -17.97 6.46 1.31
N ARG A 64 -17.20 6.24 0.23
CA ARG A 64 -17.49 5.37 -0.90
C ARG A 64 -16.70 4.07 -0.75
N ASN A 65 -17.11 3.22 0.18
CA ASN A 65 -16.35 2.04 0.59
C ASN A 65 -17.17 0.73 0.49
N ARG A 66 -18.03 0.61 -0.51
CA ARG A 66 -18.80 -0.61 -0.74
C ARG A 66 -18.03 -1.60 -1.60
N PHE A 67 -18.10 -2.87 -1.21
CA PHE A 67 -17.82 -3.99 -2.09
C PHE A 67 -19.04 -4.18 -3.01
N LEU A 68 -18.82 -4.20 -4.32
CA LEU A 68 -19.87 -4.30 -5.32
C LEU A 68 -20.04 -5.76 -5.76
N SER A 69 -18.94 -6.46 -6.02
CA SER A 69 -18.93 -7.91 -6.25
C SER A 69 -17.55 -8.50 -5.95
N PHE A 70 -17.52 -9.78 -5.62
CA PHE A 70 -16.31 -10.57 -5.50
C PHE A 70 -16.56 -11.97 -6.07
N ASP A 71 -15.83 -12.30 -7.14
CA ASP A 71 -15.80 -13.63 -7.70
C ASP A 71 -14.63 -14.41 -7.06
N SER A 72 -14.98 -15.30 -6.14
CA SER A 72 -13.99 -16.10 -5.41
C SER A 72 -13.44 -17.29 -6.20
N GLU A 73 -13.97 -17.60 -7.39
CA GLU A 73 -13.42 -18.66 -8.25
C GLU A 73 -12.19 -18.16 -9.00
N ILE A 74 -12.24 -16.92 -9.48
CA ILE A 74 -11.16 -16.30 -10.27
C ILE A 74 -10.44 -15.16 -9.56
N GLY A 75 -10.86 -14.80 -8.34
CA GLY A 75 -10.25 -13.73 -7.53
C GLY A 75 -10.45 -12.32 -8.09
N LEU A 76 -11.61 -12.06 -8.69
CA LEU A 76 -11.91 -10.76 -9.27
C LEU A 76 -12.76 -9.93 -8.31
N LEU A 77 -12.20 -8.82 -7.82
CA LEU A 77 -12.87 -7.91 -6.90
C LEU A 77 -13.30 -6.64 -7.61
N HIS A 78 -14.59 -6.28 -7.51
CA HIS A 78 -15.13 -4.99 -7.91
C HIS A 78 -15.62 -4.22 -6.69
N CYS A 79 -15.12 -3.01 -6.50
CA CYS A 79 -15.44 -2.19 -5.33
C CYS A 79 -15.32 -0.69 -5.61
N GLU A 80 -15.91 0.13 -4.75
CA GLU A 80 -15.77 1.58 -4.77
C GLU A 80 -14.33 1.99 -4.40
N ALA A 81 -13.88 3.12 -4.92
CA ALA A 81 -12.51 3.61 -4.80
C ALA A 81 -12.07 3.94 -3.36
N GLY A 82 -13.00 4.16 -2.45
CA GLY A 82 -12.73 4.46 -1.04
C GLY A 82 -12.55 3.21 -0.15
N VAL A 83 -12.78 1.99 -0.65
CA VAL A 83 -12.47 0.75 0.06
C VAL A 83 -10.97 0.72 0.37
N SER A 84 -10.60 0.44 1.61
CA SER A 84 -9.21 0.32 2.03
C SER A 84 -8.63 -1.06 1.74
N LEU A 85 -7.32 -1.16 1.57
CA LEU A 85 -6.64 -2.44 1.41
C LEU A 85 -6.81 -3.33 2.66
N ASP A 86 -6.97 -2.73 3.85
CA ASP A 86 -7.27 -3.46 5.09
C ASP A 86 -8.64 -4.15 5.01
N GLU A 87 -9.69 -3.43 4.57
CA GLU A 87 -11.03 -4.00 4.36
C GLU A 87 -11.01 -5.10 3.30
N VAL A 88 -10.24 -4.92 2.21
CA VAL A 88 -10.05 -5.96 1.19
C VAL A 88 -9.44 -7.20 1.82
N VAL A 89 -8.29 -7.08 2.50
CA VAL A 89 -7.60 -8.22 3.12
C VAL A 89 -8.51 -8.96 4.09
N GLN A 90 -9.23 -8.24 4.97
CA GLN A 90 -10.15 -8.85 5.92
C GLN A 90 -11.28 -9.64 5.25
N THR A 91 -11.73 -9.20 4.07
CA THR A 91 -12.84 -9.81 3.33
C THR A 91 -12.39 -11.01 2.51
N VAL A 92 -11.25 -10.92 1.80
CA VAL A 92 -10.87 -11.91 0.80
C VAL A 92 -9.90 -12.97 1.31
N LEU A 93 -9.08 -12.65 2.32
CA LEU A 93 -8.08 -13.59 2.85
C LEU A 93 -8.70 -14.87 3.44
N PRO A 94 -9.85 -14.82 4.15
CA PRO A 94 -10.53 -16.03 4.60
C PRO A 94 -10.96 -16.98 3.47
N GLN A 95 -10.99 -16.48 2.23
CA GLN A 95 -11.36 -17.21 1.02
C GLN A 95 -10.14 -17.62 0.19
N GLY A 96 -8.92 -17.48 0.72
CA GLY A 96 -7.67 -17.86 0.07
C GLY A 96 -7.14 -16.84 -0.94
N TRP A 97 -7.60 -15.59 -0.87
CA TRP A 97 -7.16 -14.52 -1.77
C TRP A 97 -6.41 -13.42 -1.01
N PHE A 98 -5.48 -12.79 -1.68
CA PHE A 98 -4.71 -11.66 -1.13
C PHE A 98 -4.47 -10.58 -2.19
N LEU A 99 -3.99 -9.43 -1.76
CA LEU A 99 -3.61 -8.33 -2.64
C LEU A 99 -2.48 -8.76 -3.59
N PRO A 100 -2.54 -8.41 -4.88
CA PRO A 100 -1.51 -8.81 -5.87
C PRO A 100 -0.15 -8.19 -5.56
N THR A 101 -0.17 -6.97 -5.05
CA THR A 101 0.97 -6.27 -4.46
C THR A 101 0.46 -5.38 -3.34
N THR A 102 1.30 -5.04 -2.35
CA THR A 102 0.87 -4.22 -1.22
C THR A 102 1.99 -3.31 -0.73
N PRO A 103 1.70 -2.00 -0.55
CA PRO A 103 2.69 -1.07 0.01
C PRO A 103 2.93 -1.36 1.50
N GLY A 104 3.83 -0.64 2.13
CA GLY A 104 4.19 -0.80 3.55
C GLY A 104 3.08 -0.46 4.55
N THR A 105 1.87 -0.17 4.09
CA THR A 105 0.68 0.03 4.92
C THR A 105 -0.59 -0.42 4.18
N LYS A 106 -1.50 -1.07 4.87
CA LYS A 106 -2.81 -1.46 4.35
C LYS A 106 -3.88 -0.36 4.49
N PHE A 107 -3.55 0.75 5.15
CA PHE A 107 -4.43 1.90 5.32
C PHE A 107 -4.34 2.87 4.12
N VAL A 108 -4.48 2.32 2.92
CA VAL A 108 -4.56 3.01 1.63
C VAL A 108 -5.86 2.59 0.98
N THR A 109 -6.53 3.51 0.28
CA THR A 109 -7.75 3.18 -0.48
C THR A 109 -7.41 2.62 -1.85
N ILE A 110 -8.34 1.87 -2.46
CA ILE A 110 -8.19 1.33 -3.83
C ILE A 110 -7.89 2.47 -4.83
N GLY A 111 -8.66 3.56 -4.79
CA GLY A 111 -8.40 4.72 -5.66
C GLY A 111 -7.03 5.34 -5.41
N GLY A 112 -6.60 5.44 -4.14
CA GLY A 112 -5.27 5.92 -3.79
C GLY A 112 -4.16 4.98 -4.25
N ALA A 113 -4.36 3.66 -4.16
CA ALA A 113 -3.40 2.65 -4.64
C ALA A 113 -3.20 2.73 -6.17
N ILE A 114 -4.29 2.96 -6.93
CA ILE A 114 -4.24 3.18 -8.38
C ILE A 114 -3.55 4.52 -8.69
N ALA A 115 -3.99 5.60 -8.05
CA ALA A 115 -3.47 6.94 -8.32
C ALA A 115 -1.98 7.10 -8.01
N ALA A 116 -1.45 6.32 -7.08
CA ALA A 116 -0.02 6.33 -6.74
C ALA A 116 0.75 5.17 -7.39
N ASP A 117 0.10 4.31 -8.16
CA ASP A 117 0.65 3.08 -8.73
C ASP A 117 1.52 2.33 -7.72
N VAL A 118 0.94 2.02 -6.56
CA VAL A 118 1.70 1.46 -5.44
C VAL A 118 2.35 0.14 -5.81
N HIS A 119 3.51 -0.11 -5.22
CA HIS A 119 4.25 -1.36 -5.37
C HIS A 119 4.53 -1.99 -4.00
N GLY A 120 5.01 -3.23 -4.01
CA GLY A 120 5.31 -3.98 -2.80
C GLY A 120 6.62 -4.74 -2.87
N LYS A 121 6.80 -5.66 -1.94
CA LYS A 121 8.01 -6.49 -1.81
C LYS A 121 8.19 -7.51 -2.94
N ASN A 122 7.17 -7.67 -3.79
CA ASN A 122 7.17 -8.53 -4.98
C ASN A 122 7.28 -7.75 -6.30
N HIS A 123 7.68 -6.48 -6.24
CA HIS A 123 7.76 -5.60 -7.41
C HIS A 123 8.57 -6.18 -8.56
N HIS A 124 9.69 -6.83 -8.28
CA HIS A 124 10.59 -7.43 -9.27
C HIS A 124 9.94 -8.58 -10.07
N ARG A 125 8.85 -9.19 -9.55
CA ARG A 125 8.12 -10.31 -10.19
C ARG A 125 6.73 -9.91 -10.66
N ASP A 126 5.96 -9.26 -9.79
CA ASP A 126 4.54 -9.02 -10.00
C ASP A 126 4.24 -7.56 -10.40
N GLY A 127 5.28 -6.69 -10.44
CA GLY A 127 5.16 -5.30 -10.87
C GLY A 127 4.40 -4.40 -9.89
N THR A 128 3.70 -3.40 -10.44
CA THR A 128 2.95 -2.40 -9.70
C THR A 128 1.45 -2.68 -9.69
N TRP A 129 0.72 -1.90 -8.91
CA TRP A 129 -0.74 -2.05 -8.74
C TRP A 129 -1.50 -1.97 -10.06
N GLY A 130 -1.11 -1.05 -10.95
CA GLY A 130 -1.77 -0.82 -12.23
C GLY A 130 -1.84 -2.05 -13.14
N GLN A 131 -0.87 -2.96 -13.04
CA GLN A 131 -0.85 -4.21 -13.82
C GLN A 131 -1.96 -5.20 -13.41
N HIS A 132 -2.51 -5.03 -12.21
CA HIS A 132 -3.57 -5.88 -11.65
C HIS A 132 -4.95 -5.23 -11.71
N VAL A 133 -5.04 -3.98 -12.17
CA VAL A 133 -6.30 -3.28 -12.39
C VAL A 133 -6.87 -3.70 -13.74
N ARG A 134 -8.07 -4.28 -13.73
CA ARG A 134 -8.77 -4.69 -14.96
C ARG A 134 -9.49 -3.53 -15.62
N ARG A 135 -10.13 -2.69 -14.80
CA ARG A 135 -10.83 -1.47 -15.23
C ARG A 135 -11.12 -0.57 -14.04
N PHE A 136 -11.44 0.67 -14.32
CA PHE A 136 -12.04 1.60 -13.37
C PHE A 136 -12.93 2.61 -14.08
N SER A 137 -13.91 3.15 -13.34
CA SER A 137 -14.74 4.28 -13.78
C SER A 137 -14.10 5.57 -13.28
N LEU A 138 -13.80 6.49 -14.20
CA LEU A 138 -13.17 7.79 -13.94
C LEU A 138 -14.14 8.92 -14.24
N MET A 139 -14.44 9.77 -13.26
CA MET A 139 -15.17 11.02 -13.50
C MET A 139 -14.19 12.13 -13.83
N LEU A 140 -14.37 12.75 -15.02
CA LEU A 140 -13.57 13.88 -15.50
C LEU A 140 -14.06 15.20 -14.90
N ALA A 141 -13.30 16.28 -15.12
CA ALA A 141 -13.60 17.60 -14.59
C ALA A 141 -14.93 18.19 -15.13
N ASP A 142 -15.38 17.75 -16.30
CA ASP A 142 -16.67 18.13 -16.90
C ASP A 142 -17.85 17.29 -16.36
N GLY A 143 -17.62 16.40 -15.41
CA GLY A 143 -18.62 15.50 -14.83
C GLY A 143 -18.97 14.28 -15.71
N SER A 144 -18.36 14.12 -16.88
CA SER A 144 -18.49 12.91 -17.70
C SER A 144 -17.77 11.74 -17.03
N ILE A 145 -18.22 10.51 -17.30
CA ILE A 145 -17.63 9.29 -16.74
C ILE A 145 -17.09 8.45 -17.88
N LEU A 146 -15.82 8.06 -17.77
CA LEU A 146 -15.16 7.15 -18.68
C LEU A 146 -14.91 5.79 -18.00
N GLU A 147 -15.25 4.72 -18.73
CA GLU A 147 -14.80 3.36 -18.39
C GLU A 147 -13.42 3.15 -18.99
N CYS A 148 -12.41 3.04 -18.13
CA CYS A 148 -11.01 2.92 -18.50
C CYS A 148 -10.47 1.52 -18.19
N SER A 149 -9.73 0.96 -19.15
CA SER A 149 -9.01 -0.31 -19.02
C SER A 149 -7.72 -0.28 -19.84
N PRO A 150 -6.83 -1.27 -19.74
CA PRO A 150 -5.66 -1.36 -20.62
C PRO A 150 -5.98 -1.35 -22.13
N THR A 151 -7.23 -1.67 -22.52
CA THR A 151 -7.66 -1.76 -23.93
C THR A 151 -8.76 -0.75 -24.31
N GLN A 152 -9.35 -0.06 -23.34
CA GLN A 152 -10.40 0.94 -23.56
C GLN A 152 -9.99 2.24 -22.86
N HIS A 153 -9.94 3.36 -23.61
CA HIS A 153 -9.36 4.62 -23.16
C HIS A 153 -7.97 4.40 -22.50
N SER A 154 -7.14 3.63 -23.19
CA SER A 154 -5.86 3.10 -22.65
C SER A 154 -4.88 4.22 -22.25
N ASP A 155 -4.83 5.30 -22.98
CA ASP A 155 -4.04 6.49 -22.68
C ASP A 155 -4.49 7.16 -21.37
N VAL A 156 -5.80 7.28 -21.17
CA VAL A 156 -6.39 7.79 -19.93
C VAL A 156 -6.17 6.80 -18.78
N PHE A 157 -6.31 5.49 -19.04
CA PHE A 157 -6.05 4.47 -18.05
C PHE A 157 -4.63 4.58 -17.50
N TRP A 158 -3.62 4.54 -18.37
CA TRP A 158 -2.22 4.60 -17.95
C TRP A 158 -1.79 5.99 -17.47
N GLY A 159 -2.45 7.07 -17.93
CA GLY A 159 -2.27 8.40 -17.38
C GLY A 159 -2.84 8.58 -15.97
N THR A 160 -3.85 7.77 -15.60
CA THR A 160 -4.47 7.79 -14.27
C THR A 160 -3.70 6.92 -13.27
N VAL A 161 -3.18 5.77 -13.73
CA VAL A 161 -2.29 4.91 -12.94
C VAL A 161 -0.99 5.67 -12.66
N GLY A 162 -0.73 5.97 -11.38
CA GLY A 162 0.40 6.83 -10.99
C GLY A 162 0.19 8.33 -11.23
N GLY A 163 -0.98 8.76 -11.72
CA GLY A 163 -1.31 10.15 -12.05
C GLY A 163 -1.68 11.02 -10.85
N MET A 164 -1.53 10.52 -9.63
CA MET A 164 -1.75 11.22 -8.35
C MET A 164 -3.14 11.88 -8.21
N GLY A 165 -4.15 11.37 -8.95
CA GLY A 165 -5.51 11.89 -8.92
C GLY A 165 -5.73 13.14 -9.77
N LEU A 166 -4.76 13.54 -10.59
CA LEU A 166 -4.85 14.75 -11.41
C LEU A 166 -5.67 14.56 -12.71
N THR A 167 -5.93 13.33 -13.12
CA THR A 167 -6.71 13.01 -14.33
C THR A 167 -8.22 13.03 -14.10
N GLY A 168 -8.66 12.92 -12.86
CA GLY A 168 -10.07 12.84 -12.48
C GLY A 168 -10.30 12.08 -11.18
N ILE A 169 -11.56 11.78 -10.88
CA ILE A 169 -11.99 11.10 -9.66
C ILE A 169 -12.28 9.63 -10.01
N ILE A 170 -11.48 8.69 -9.49
CA ILE A 170 -11.77 7.25 -9.60
C ILE A 170 -12.98 6.96 -8.70
N LEU A 171 -14.05 6.44 -9.29
CA LEU A 171 -15.28 6.13 -8.58
C LEU A 171 -15.30 4.70 -8.05
N GLU A 172 -14.92 3.75 -8.91
CA GLU A 172 -14.87 2.32 -8.60
C GLU A 172 -13.84 1.62 -9.48
N ALA A 173 -13.39 0.45 -9.08
CA ALA A 173 -12.40 -0.32 -9.82
C ALA A 173 -12.62 -1.83 -9.69
N THR A 174 -12.16 -2.55 -10.71
CA THR A 174 -12.10 -4.03 -10.73
C THR A 174 -10.64 -4.45 -10.68
N ILE A 175 -10.29 -5.24 -9.67
CA ILE A 175 -8.92 -5.64 -9.34
C ILE A 175 -8.80 -7.16 -9.41
N GLN A 176 -7.74 -7.66 -10.05
CA GLN A 176 -7.36 -9.05 -9.99
C GLN A 176 -6.57 -9.31 -8.70
N LEU A 177 -7.10 -10.13 -7.84
CA LEU A 177 -6.44 -10.60 -6.63
C LEU A 177 -5.55 -11.81 -6.92
N MET A 178 -4.69 -12.14 -5.97
CA MET A 178 -3.76 -13.25 -6.02
C MET A 178 -4.22 -14.37 -5.08
N ASN A 179 -4.26 -15.61 -5.57
CA ASN A 179 -4.50 -16.76 -4.72
C ASN A 179 -3.28 -17.05 -3.84
N VAL A 180 -3.51 -17.38 -2.58
CA VAL A 180 -2.46 -17.70 -1.60
C VAL A 180 -2.78 -19.01 -0.87
N PRO A 181 -1.77 -19.83 -0.54
CA PRO A 181 -1.99 -21.12 0.15
C PRO A 181 -2.22 -20.95 1.67
N SER A 182 -1.83 -19.82 2.24
CA SER A 182 -2.04 -19.48 3.64
C SER A 182 -1.86 -17.98 3.89
N SER A 183 -2.13 -17.52 5.10
CA SER A 183 -1.87 -16.13 5.57
C SER A 183 -0.45 -15.94 6.12
N TYR A 184 0.52 -16.75 5.69
CA TYR A 184 1.89 -16.74 6.19
C TYR A 184 2.90 -16.66 5.04
N VAL A 185 4.06 -16.09 5.35
CA VAL A 185 5.25 -16.07 4.49
C VAL A 185 6.32 -16.95 5.13
N ASP A 186 6.91 -17.85 4.35
CA ASP A 186 8.15 -18.55 4.70
C ASP A 186 9.32 -17.62 4.38
N VAL A 187 9.99 -17.13 5.42
CA VAL A 187 10.99 -16.06 5.34
C VAL A 187 12.37 -16.60 5.63
N ASN A 188 13.28 -16.38 4.68
CA ASN A 188 14.71 -16.52 4.83
C ASN A 188 15.31 -15.14 5.14
N GLN A 189 15.74 -14.92 6.38
CA GLN A 189 16.44 -13.70 6.78
C GLN A 189 17.92 -13.85 6.56
N ARG A 190 18.53 -12.92 5.83
CA ARG A 190 19.98 -12.90 5.55
C ARG A 190 20.58 -11.56 5.94
N ARG A 191 21.80 -11.60 6.41
CA ARG A 191 22.55 -10.41 6.79
C ARG A 191 23.67 -10.15 5.77
N ALA A 192 23.77 -8.90 5.30
CA ALA A 192 24.83 -8.43 4.43
C ALA A 192 25.72 -7.43 5.18
N SER A 193 27.03 -7.57 5.09
CA SER A 193 28.00 -6.74 5.82
C SER A 193 28.25 -5.38 5.17
N ASN A 194 27.95 -5.24 3.89
CA ASN A 194 28.12 -4.02 3.10
C ASN A 194 27.22 -4.03 1.85
N LEU A 195 27.26 -2.93 1.09
CA LEU A 195 26.41 -2.74 -0.08
C LEU A 195 26.69 -3.74 -1.22
N SER A 196 27.97 -4.10 -1.44
CA SER A 196 28.31 -5.08 -2.48
C SER A 196 27.65 -6.43 -2.20
N GLU A 197 27.77 -6.92 -0.96
CA GLU A 197 27.14 -8.17 -0.56
C GLU A 197 25.60 -8.12 -0.65
N VAL A 198 24.99 -6.94 -0.43
CA VAL A 198 23.54 -6.76 -0.67
C VAL A 198 23.17 -7.00 -2.12
N PHE A 199 23.92 -6.41 -3.05
CA PHE A 199 23.68 -6.59 -4.48
C PHE A 199 23.91 -8.04 -4.91
N ASP A 200 24.99 -8.68 -4.44
CA ASP A 200 25.28 -10.08 -4.74
C ASP A 200 24.13 -10.99 -4.26
N LEU A 201 23.62 -10.77 -3.03
CA LEU A 201 22.49 -11.53 -2.48
C LEU A 201 21.20 -11.29 -3.28
N PHE A 202 20.90 -10.07 -3.70
CA PHE A 202 19.72 -9.81 -4.52
C PHE A 202 19.85 -10.49 -5.89
N MET A 203 20.98 -10.39 -6.55
CA MET A 203 21.21 -11.04 -7.84
C MET A 203 21.12 -12.57 -7.75
N GLU A 204 21.64 -13.17 -6.68
CA GLU A 204 21.57 -14.61 -6.44
C GLU A 204 20.13 -15.09 -6.16
N THR A 205 19.33 -14.27 -5.45
CA THR A 205 18.04 -14.71 -4.89
C THR A 205 16.80 -14.21 -5.62
N ASP A 206 16.96 -13.29 -6.58
CA ASP A 206 15.86 -12.60 -7.28
C ASP A 206 14.82 -13.57 -7.88
N GLN A 207 15.29 -14.66 -8.50
CA GLN A 207 14.41 -15.67 -9.10
C GLN A 207 13.89 -16.73 -8.10
N GLN A 208 14.44 -16.78 -6.90
CA GLN A 208 14.11 -17.81 -5.91
C GLN A 208 12.96 -17.39 -4.98
N TYR A 209 12.85 -16.09 -4.71
CA TYR A 209 11.89 -15.54 -3.76
C TYR A 209 10.91 -14.59 -4.42
N LYS A 210 9.64 -14.74 -4.06
CA LYS A 210 8.55 -13.89 -4.51
C LYS A 210 8.61 -12.49 -3.88
N TYR A 211 9.03 -12.44 -2.63
CA TYR A 211 9.11 -11.20 -1.85
C TYR A 211 10.54 -10.94 -1.43
N SER A 212 10.99 -9.72 -1.61
CA SER A 212 12.29 -9.27 -1.13
C SER A 212 12.20 -7.85 -0.55
N VAL A 213 12.82 -7.64 0.59
CA VAL A 213 12.97 -6.31 1.21
C VAL A 213 14.24 -6.28 2.04
N ALA A 214 14.92 -5.13 2.07
CA ALA A 214 16.09 -4.92 2.89
C ALA A 214 15.91 -3.73 3.83
N TRP A 215 16.26 -3.94 5.10
CA TRP A 215 16.60 -2.84 5.99
C TRP A 215 18.06 -2.46 5.77
N ILE A 216 18.34 -1.19 5.56
CA ILE A 216 19.69 -0.67 5.27
C ILE A 216 20.12 0.29 6.37
N ASP A 217 21.33 0.12 6.91
CA ASP A 217 21.96 1.08 7.82
C ASP A 217 22.60 2.23 7.03
N CYS A 218 21.82 3.29 6.80
CA CYS A 218 22.26 4.49 6.09
C CYS A 218 23.32 5.32 6.84
N LEU A 219 23.63 5.00 8.08
CA LEU A 219 24.65 5.72 8.89
C LEU A 219 26.00 4.98 8.94
N SER A 220 26.08 3.75 8.43
CA SER A 220 27.34 3.01 8.33
C SER A 220 28.24 3.59 7.25
N GLN A 221 29.55 3.51 7.47
CA GLN A 221 30.59 4.07 6.58
C GLN A 221 31.75 3.08 6.40
N GLY A 222 32.62 3.36 5.42
CA GLY A 222 33.80 2.55 5.12
C GLY A 222 33.42 1.16 4.68
N SER A 223 34.09 0.12 5.16
CA SER A 223 33.84 -1.27 4.79
C SER A 223 32.46 -1.80 5.18
N ARG A 224 31.68 -1.05 5.98
CA ARG A 224 30.31 -1.39 6.40
C ARG A 224 29.24 -0.52 5.75
N LEU A 225 29.60 0.28 4.76
CA LEU A 225 28.65 1.12 4.02
C LEU A 225 27.53 0.24 3.45
N GLY A 226 26.27 0.57 3.75
CA GLY A 226 25.11 -0.16 3.24
C GLY A 226 24.89 -1.55 3.84
N ARG A 227 25.51 -1.89 4.99
CA ARG A 227 25.21 -3.15 5.67
C ARG A 227 23.69 -3.27 5.92
N SER A 228 23.14 -4.46 5.72
CA SER A 228 21.70 -4.67 5.61
C SER A 228 21.23 -5.96 6.26
N VAL A 229 19.93 -6.01 6.49
CA VAL A 229 19.20 -7.25 6.81
C VAL A 229 18.14 -7.44 5.73
N LEU A 230 18.28 -8.51 4.95
CA LEU A 230 17.35 -8.88 3.90
C LEU A 230 16.29 -9.84 4.47
N LEU A 231 15.05 -9.64 4.06
CA LEU A 231 13.93 -10.57 4.31
C LEU A 231 13.45 -11.06 2.94
N LEU A 232 13.80 -12.30 2.62
CA LEU A 232 13.43 -12.98 1.39
C LEU A 232 12.30 -13.94 1.70
N GLY A 233 11.21 -13.94 0.94
CA GLY A 233 10.02 -14.71 1.31
C GLY A 233 9.25 -15.30 0.15
N ASN A 234 8.59 -16.42 0.41
CA ASN A 234 7.60 -17.04 -0.45
C ASN A 234 6.31 -17.28 0.34
N ASP A 235 5.16 -17.37 -0.35
CA ASP A 235 3.92 -17.76 0.29
C ASP A 235 4.10 -19.14 0.96
N ALA A 236 3.82 -19.20 2.25
CA ALA A 236 4.03 -20.44 3.01
C ALA A 236 2.93 -21.46 2.71
N PRO A 237 3.27 -22.69 2.29
CA PRO A 237 2.30 -23.78 2.18
C PRO A 237 1.57 -24.02 3.50
N ALA A 238 0.30 -24.43 3.43
CA ALA A 238 -0.53 -24.66 4.62
C ALA A 238 0.08 -25.71 5.57
N GLU A 239 0.88 -26.64 5.03
CA GLU A 239 1.57 -27.70 5.79
C GLU A 239 2.64 -27.15 6.74
N LEU A 240 3.25 -26.02 6.41
CA LEU A 240 4.24 -25.35 7.26
C LEU A 240 3.60 -24.57 8.42
N VAL A 241 2.30 -24.27 8.32
CA VAL A 241 1.59 -23.60 9.40
C VAL A 241 1.43 -24.55 10.59
N GLN A 242 1.68 -24.05 11.82
CA GLN A 242 1.59 -24.84 13.04
C GLN A 242 0.27 -25.63 13.13
N ALA A 243 0.32 -26.85 13.67
CA ALA A 243 -0.82 -27.76 13.72
C ALA A 243 -2.09 -27.15 14.34
N SER A 244 -1.95 -26.28 15.35
CA SER A 244 -3.05 -25.54 15.99
C SER A 244 -3.74 -24.54 15.06
N ARG A 245 -3.05 -24.07 13.99
CA ARG A 245 -3.54 -23.07 13.03
C ARG A 245 -3.87 -23.67 11.67
N ARG A 246 -3.49 -24.90 11.37
CA ARG A 246 -3.77 -25.59 10.09
C ARG A 246 -5.26 -25.67 9.77
N ARG A 247 -6.13 -25.67 10.78
CA ARG A 247 -7.60 -25.66 10.59
C ARG A 247 -8.13 -24.31 10.11
N GLN A 248 -7.34 -23.25 10.26
CA GLN A 248 -7.67 -21.89 9.84
C GLN A 248 -6.42 -21.22 9.21
N PRO A 249 -5.91 -21.74 8.08
CA PRO A 249 -4.65 -21.28 7.49
C PRO A 249 -4.70 -19.83 7.01
N PHE A 250 -5.90 -19.27 6.83
CA PHE A 250 -6.13 -17.90 6.37
C PHE A 250 -6.48 -16.92 7.50
N SER A 251 -6.44 -17.34 8.76
CA SER A 251 -6.70 -16.43 9.87
C SER A 251 -5.46 -15.59 10.18
N LEU A 252 -5.66 -14.27 10.30
CA LEU A 252 -4.64 -13.37 10.82
C LEU A 252 -4.72 -13.30 12.35
N PRO A 253 -3.58 -13.29 13.06
CA PRO A 253 -3.58 -13.03 14.48
C PRO A 253 -4.10 -11.61 14.76
N THR A 254 -5.05 -11.49 15.68
CA THR A 254 -5.53 -10.18 16.12
C THR A 254 -4.41 -9.44 16.83
N LYS A 255 -3.92 -8.35 16.23
CA LYS A 255 -2.89 -7.50 16.81
C LYS A 255 -3.50 -6.21 17.32
N ARG A 256 -3.13 -5.80 18.51
CA ARG A 256 -3.45 -4.46 19.01
C ARG A 256 -2.54 -3.46 18.30
N CYS A 257 -3.13 -2.54 17.56
CA CYS A 257 -2.39 -1.38 17.05
C CYS A 257 -1.83 -0.58 18.22
N LYS A 258 -0.50 -0.46 18.26
CA LYS A 258 0.18 0.41 19.23
C LYS A 258 0.49 1.71 18.51
N SER A 259 -0.08 2.82 18.97
CA SER A 259 0.33 4.16 18.55
C SER A 259 1.28 4.77 19.56
N ILE A 260 2.21 5.58 19.08
CA ILE A 260 3.05 6.40 19.93
C ILE A 260 2.28 7.70 20.18
N PRO A 261 1.83 7.98 21.42
CA PRO A 261 0.91 9.09 21.70
C PRO A 261 1.63 10.45 21.81
N PHE A 262 2.93 10.49 21.53
CA PHE A 262 3.74 11.72 21.64
C PHE A 262 4.78 11.78 20.53
N GLN A 263 5.23 12.98 20.21
CA GLN A 263 6.38 13.19 19.34
C GLN A 263 7.67 12.88 20.09
N PHE A 264 8.57 12.10 19.47
CA PHE A 264 9.88 11.86 20.06
C PHE A 264 10.65 13.17 20.20
N PRO A 265 11.23 13.46 21.38
CA PRO A 265 12.12 14.61 21.53
C PRO A 265 13.28 14.54 20.52
N GLY A 266 13.66 15.68 19.93
CA GLY A 266 14.77 15.74 18.97
C GLY A 266 16.07 15.16 19.52
N LEU A 267 16.26 15.19 20.84
CA LEU A 267 17.39 14.55 21.52
C LEU A 267 17.43 13.02 21.34
N ALA A 268 16.28 12.36 21.24
CA ALA A 268 16.19 10.92 21.00
C ALA A 268 16.39 10.52 19.53
N MET A 269 16.19 11.48 18.61
CA MET A 269 16.29 11.28 17.16
C MET A 269 17.60 11.85 16.57
N ASN A 270 18.67 11.92 17.38
CA ASN A 270 19.97 12.36 16.92
C ASN A 270 20.79 11.24 16.25
N ARG A 271 21.83 11.64 15.51
CA ARG A 271 22.70 10.72 14.76
C ARG A 271 23.35 9.63 15.62
N LEU A 272 23.71 9.94 16.87
CA LEU A 272 24.34 8.97 17.78
C LEU A 272 23.35 7.91 18.24
N ALA A 273 22.16 8.32 18.67
CA ALA A 273 21.11 7.41 19.11
C ALA A 273 20.70 6.45 17.97
N ILE A 274 20.50 6.97 16.75
CA ILE A 274 20.17 6.16 15.58
C ILE A 274 21.32 5.21 15.23
N LYS A 275 22.57 5.64 15.31
CA LYS A 275 23.74 4.79 15.05
C LYS A 275 23.85 3.64 16.05
N ILE A 276 23.56 3.88 17.34
CA ILE A 276 23.52 2.85 18.36
C ILE A 276 22.36 1.87 18.07
N PHE A 277 21.16 2.37 17.80
CA PHE A 277 20.00 1.57 17.42
C PHE A 277 20.31 0.67 16.22
N ASN A 278 20.83 1.23 15.13
CA ASN A 278 21.18 0.48 13.93
C ASN A 278 22.23 -0.60 14.22
N GLY A 279 23.21 -0.31 15.07
CA GLY A 279 24.22 -1.28 15.50
C GLY A 279 23.62 -2.46 16.26
N LEU A 280 22.70 -2.19 17.18
CA LEU A 280 21.99 -3.22 17.95
C LEU A 280 21.02 -4.01 17.05
N TYR A 281 20.27 -3.33 16.19
CA TYR A 281 19.35 -3.96 15.24
C TYR A 281 20.10 -4.96 14.34
N TYR A 282 21.16 -4.51 13.68
CA TYR A 282 21.98 -5.36 12.81
C TYR A 282 22.55 -6.59 13.53
N ARG A 283 23.03 -6.42 14.77
CA ARG A 283 23.58 -7.54 15.57
C ARG A 283 22.52 -8.55 15.97
N ARG A 284 21.30 -8.09 16.29
CA ARG A 284 20.19 -8.95 16.74
C ARG A 284 19.59 -9.77 15.60
N HIS A 285 19.65 -9.28 14.36
CA HIS A 285 19.05 -9.91 13.20
C HIS A 285 20.10 -10.69 12.40
N GLY A 286 20.45 -11.90 12.87
CA GLY A 286 21.30 -12.87 12.16
C GLY A 286 20.52 -13.66 11.10
N ASP A 287 21.23 -14.52 10.38
CA ASP A 287 20.64 -15.42 9.38
C ASP A 287 19.72 -16.44 10.05
N LYS A 288 18.50 -16.57 9.55
CA LYS A 288 17.52 -17.54 10.06
C LYS A 288 16.35 -17.74 9.11
N ASN A 289 15.71 -18.89 9.20
CA ASN A 289 14.42 -19.16 8.59
C ASN A 289 13.31 -18.98 9.63
N MET A 290 12.17 -18.41 9.22
CA MET A 290 11.04 -18.19 10.11
C MET A 290 9.74 -18.11 9.34
N LEU A 291 8.65 -18.54 9.97
CA LEU A 291 7.31 -18.38 9.47
C LEU A 291 6.71 -17.10 10.07
N VAL A 292 6.29 -16.17 9.20
CA VAL A 292 5.78 -14.86 9.60
C VAL A 292 4.38 -14.66 9.03
N ASP A 293 3.42 -14.21 9.84
CA ASP A 293 2.09 -13.86 9.34
C ASP A 293 2.13 -12.62 8.42
N PHE A 294 1.18 -12.53 7.49
CA PHE A 294 1.11 -11.46 6.49
C PHE A 294 1.11 -10.05 7.11
N ASP A 295 0.40 -9.87 8.21
CA ASP A 295 0.34 -8.57 8.89
C ASP A 295 1.71 -8.13 9.43
N SER A 296 2.52 -9.07 9.97
CA SER A 296 3.88 -8.79 10.45
C SER A 296 4.90 -8.66 9.32
N TYR A 297 4.67 -9.34 8.19
CA TYR A 297 5.62 -9.32 7.09
C TYR A 297 5.45 -8.10 6.21
N PHE A 298 4.20 -7.71 5.90
CA PHE A 298 3.93 -6.64 4.96
C PHE A 298 3.85 -5.26 5.63
N TYR A 299 3.35 -5.16 6.91
CA TYR A 299 2.98 -3.90 7.57
C TYR A 299 3.67 -3.66 8.95
#